data_ea42264f5f15cc85fea27df201e79a2e
#
_entry.id   ea42264f5f15cc85fea27df201e79a2e
#
_cell.length_a   1.000
_cell.length_b   1.000
_cell.length_c   1.000
_cell.angle_alpha   90.00
_cell.angle_beta   90.00
_cell.angle_gamma   90.00
#
_symmetry.space_group_name_H-M   'P 1'
#
loop_
_entity.id
_entity.type
_entity.pdbx_description
1 polymer ?
#
loop_
_entity_poly.entity_id
_entity_poly.type
_entity_poly.pdbx_seq_one_letter_code
_entity_poly.pdbx_strand_id
1 'polypeptide(L)'
;MDEEVSIINNSTRNERIKNFFINNKKKLFFLVSIILILIISYFSYAEFLIKKKINLSNKYNESSLNFSLENKMKVKNEMIDIVYKKDKTYSPLALYFIIDNNIINSDKEINELFNVILKINKLDKEIKNLVIYKKGLFNSSFEDENNLIKILNPILNSNSIWKSHALFLMGEYFLNNSEKRKASEFFEKILVLENSNPDIKLETQKIIQRDLSE
;
A
#
# COMPACT_ATOMS: atom_id res chain seq x y z
N MET A 1 61.06 -28.51 -17.58
CA MET A 1 60.20 -28.72 -18.77
C MET A 1 58.78 -28.14 -18.55
N ASP A 2 58.22 -28.22 -17.36
CA ASP A 2 56.85 -27.70 -17.09
C ASP A 2 56.77 -26.17 -16.97
N GLU A 3 57.82 -25.49 -16.51
CA GLU A 3 57.86 -24.02 -16.40
C GLU A 3 57.92 -23.31 -17.77
N GLU A 4 58.67 -23.83 -18.72
CA GLU A 4 58.78 -23.28 -20.09
C GLU A 4 57.46 -23.44 -20.86
N VAL A 5 56.77 -24.57 -20.68
CA VAL A 5 55.46 -24.81 -21.29
C VAL A 5 54.36 -23.89 -20.68
N SER A 6 54.47 -23.57 -19.39
CA SER A 6 53.53 -22.63 -18.72
C SER A 6 53.76 -21.19 -19.19
N ILE A 7 54.98 -20.77 -19.40
CA ILE A 7 55.34 -19.43 -19.91
C ILE A 7 54.88 -19.24 -21.36
N ILE A 8 55.10 -20.25 -22.20
CA ILE A 8 54.65 -20.21 -23.60
C ILE A 8 53.13 -20.18 -23.70
N ASN A 9 52.45 -20.93 -22.86
CA ASN A 9 51.00 -20.95 -22.83
C ASN A 9 50.37 -19.61 -22.34
N ASN A 10 51.02 -18.95 -21.37
CA ASN A 10 50.63 -17.62 -20.91
C ASN A 10 50.88 -16.53 -21.92
N SER A 11 52.00 -16.55 -22.66
CA SER A 11 52.30 -15.57 -23.72
C SER A 11 51.32 -15.69 -24.89
N THR A 12 51.03 -16.90 -25.34
CA THR A 12 50.05 -17.16 -26.41
C THR A 12 48.63 -16.75 -25.98
N ARG A 13 48.24 -16.94 -24.74
CA ARG A 13 46.95 -16.49 -24.21
C ARG A 13 46.84 -14.98 -24.18
N ASN A 14 47.89 -14.28 -23.75
CA ASN A 14 47.91 -12.82 -23.72
C ASN A 14 47.87 -12.20 -25.11
N GLU A 15 48.55 -12.81 -26.09
CA GLU A 15 48.48 -12.40 -27.50
C GLU A 15 47.08 -12.60 -28.10
N ARG A 16 46.39 -13.70 -27.81
CA ARG A 16 45.03 -13.95 -28.26
C ARG A 16 44.05 -12.91 -27.67
N ILE A 17 44.19 -12.59 -26.39
CA ILE A 17 43.40 -11.54 -25.74
C ILE A 17 43.65 -10.19 -26.39
N LYS A 18 44.92 -9.81 -26.55
CA LYS A 18 45.30 -8.55 -27.22
C LYS A 18 44.73 -8.44 -28.63
N ASN A 19 44.88 -9.49 -29.44
CA ASN A 19 44.36 -9.54 -30.81
C ASN A 19 42.84 -9.48 -30.85
N PHE A 20 42.13 -10.12 -29.91
CA PHE A 20 40.69 -10.00 -29.78
C PHE A 20 40.26 -8.55 -29.55
N PHE A 21 40.89 -7.83 -28.62
CA PHE A 21 40.57 -6.42 -28.34
C PHE A 21 40.91 -5.52 -29.56
N ILE A 22 42.01 -5.72 -30.21
CA ILE A 22 42.39 -4.94 -31.39
C ILE A 22 41.42 -5.15 -32.53
N ASN A 23 41.09 -6.40 -32.83
CA ASN A 23 40.22 -6.75 -33.95
C ASN A 23 38.77 -6.37 -33.72
N ASN A 24 38.33 -6.32 -32.46
CA ASN A 24 36.95 -6.01 -32.11
C ASN A 24 36.76 -4.62 -31.47
N LYS A 25 37.77 -3.74 -31.49
CA LYS A 25 37.72 -2.43 -30.81
C LYS A 25 36.47 -1.59 -31.11
N LYS A 26 36.00 -1.56 -32.37
CA LYS A 26 34.78 -0.84 -32.76
C LYS A 26 33.53 -1.45 -32.13
N LYS A 27 33.41 -2.79 -32.11
CA LYS A 27 32.28 -3.49 -31.51
C LYS A 27 32.26 -3.33 -29.99
N LEU A 28 33.46 -3.41 -29.36
CA LEU A 28 33.61 -3.20 -27.91
C LEU A 28 33.25 -1.77 -27.51
N PHE A 29 33.74 -0.78 -28.29
CA PHE A 29 33.38 0.62 -28.05
C PHE A 29 31.87 0.86 -28.14
N PHE A 30 31.23 0.30 -29.18
CA PHE A 30 29.77 0.37 -29.35
C PHE A 30 29.03 -0.29 -28.19
N LEU A 31 29.47 -1.45 -27.72
CA LEU A 31 28.91 -2.16 -26.59
C LEU A 31 29.04 -1.33 -25.29
N VAL A 32 30.20 -0.77 -25.01
CA VAL A 32 30.41 0.11 -23.86
C VAL A 32 29.53 1.35 -23.93
N SER A 33 29.36 1.95 -25.12
CA SER A 33 28.48 3.10 -25.32
C SER A 33 27.01 2.76 -25.01
N ILE A 34 26.55 1.59 -25.44
CA ILE A 34 25.18 1.12 -25.10
C ILE A 34 25.02 0.98 -23.59
N ILE A 35 25.97 0.34 -22.90
CA ILE A 35 25.94 0.18 -21.45
C ILE A 35 25.88 1.54 -20.73
N LEU A 36 26.69 2.51 -21.15
CA LEU A 36 26.67 3.87 -20.60
C LEU A 36 25.32 4.54 -20.79
N ILE A 37 24.71 4.45 -21.98
CA ILE A 37 23.39 4.99 -22.24
C ILE A 37 22.33 4.36 -21.34
N LEU A 38 22.37 3.04 -21.14
CA LEU A 38 21.46 2.33 -20.25
C LEU A 38 21.60 2.79 -18.79
N ILE A 39 22.84 2.97 -18.32
CA ILE A 39 23.13 3.47 -16.98
C ILE A 39 22.58 4.89 -16.79
N ILE A 40 22.87 5.80 -17.72
CA ILE A 40 22.37 7.19 -17.67
C ILE A 40 20.83 7.22 -17.69
N SER A 41 20.22 6.43 -18.57
CA SER A 41 18.76 6.33 -18.66
C SER A 41 18.15 5.81 -17.36
N TYR A 42 18.78 4.82 -16.73
CA TYR A 42 18.32 4.27 -15.44
C TYR A 42 18.35 5.33 -14.32
N PHE A 43 19.46 6.06 -14.17
CA PHE A 43 19.58 7.11 -13.15
C PHE A 43 18.62 8.28 -13.42
N SER A 44 18.49 8.70 -14.67
CA SER A 44 17.54 9.77 -15.06
C SER A 44 16.10 9.38 -14.77
N TYR A 45 15.72 8.13 -15.05
CA TYR A 45 14.41 7.61 -14.74
C TYR A 45 14.15 7.52 -13.22
N ALA A 46 15.14 7.06 -12.46
CA ALA A 46 15.06 7.00 -10.99
C ALA A 46 14.87 8.40 -10.39
N GLU A 47 15.64 9.39 -10.85
CA GLU A 47 15.50 10.79 -10.40
C GLU A 47 14.13 11.38 -10.77
N PHE A 48 13.63 11.10 -11.96
CA PHE A 48 12.29 11.52 -12.38
C PHE A 48 11.21 10.98 -11.43
N LEU A 49 11.28 9.70 -11.03
CA LEU A 49 10.33 9.10 -10.09
C LEU A 49 10.41 9.75 -8.71
N ILE A 50 11.61 10.05 -8.23
CA ILE A 50 11.83 10.73 -6.94
C ILE A 50 11.21 12.14 -6.99
N LYS A 51 11.51 12.94 -8.02
CA LYS A 51 10.95 14.28 -8.20
C LYS A 51 9.42 14.25 -8.27
N LYS A 52 8.85 13.29 -8.99
CA LYS A 52 7.39 13.10 -9.07
C LYS A 52 6.78 12.85 -7.69
N LYS A 53 7.44 12.01 -6.87
CA LYS A 53 6.98 11.70 -5.51
C LYS A 53 7.11 12.93 -4.59
N ILE A 54 8.21 13.67 -4.66
CA ILE A 54 8.42 14.92 -3.90
C ILE A 54 7.34 15.95 -4.25
N ASN A 55 7.05 16.17 -5.53
CA ASN A 55 6.00 17.09 -5.96
C ASN A 55 4.63 16.69 -5.43
N LEU A 56 4.32 15.39 -5.43
CA LEU A 56 3.06 14.88 -4.89
C LEU A 56 2.99 15.07 -3.37
N SER A 57 4.10 14.82 -2.66
CA SER A 57 4.25 15.08 -1.22
C SER A 57 3.99 16.55 -0.90
N ASN A 58 4.65 17.46 -1.62
CA ASN A 58 4.49 18.89 -1.41
C ASN A 58 3.06 19.33 -1.65
N LYS A 59 2.42 18.85 -2.72
CA LYS A 59 1.02 19.13 -3.02
C LYS A 59 0.09 18.66 -1.90
N TYR A 60 0.28 17.42 -1.40
CA TYR A 60 -0.49 16.90 -0.29
C TYR A 60 -0.30 17.74 0.98
N ASN A 61 0.95 18.04 1.35
CA ASN A 61 1.27 18.82 2.54
C ASN A 61 0.72 20.25 2.44
N GLU A 62 0.87 20.92 1.31
CA GLU A 62 0.33 22.26 1.09
C GLU A 62 -1.19 22.28 1.23
N SER A 63 -1.88 21.34 0.56
CA SER A 63 -3.34 21.27 0.62
C SER A 63 -3.86 20.89 2.02
N SER A 64 -3.16 20.00 2.75
CA SER A 64 -3.57 19.57 4.09
C SER A 64 -3.31 20.61 5.17
N LEU A 65 -2.14 21.29 5.13
CA LEU A 65 -1.77 22.31 6.12
C LEU A 65 -2.57 23.60 5.97
N ASN A 66 -2.92 23.96 4.74
CA ASN A 66 -3.68 25.18 4.45
C ASN A 66 -5.20 24.95 4.39
N PHE A 67 -5.69 23.76 4.79
CA PHE A 67 -7.11 23.47 4.78
C PHE A 67 -7.89 24.41 5.70
N SER A 68 -8.94 25.02 5.15
CA SER A 68 -9.94 25.77 5.88
C SER A 68 -11.32 25.57 5.24
N LEU A 69 -12.38 25.93 5.94
CA LEU A 69 -13.74 25.85 5.38
C LEU A 69 -13.93 26.74 4.15
N GLU A 70 -13.20 27.86 4.06
CA GLU A 70 -13.28 28.80 2.96
C GLU A 70 -12.69 28.21 1.66
N ASN A 71 -11.65 27.37 1.75
CA ASN A 71 -11.00 26.77 0.59
C ASN A 71 -11.37 25.30 0.39
N LYS A 72 -12.40 24.79 1.09
CA LYS A 72 -12.82 23.38 1.07
C LYS A 72 -12.98 22.82 -0.36
N MET A 73 -13.56 23.59 -1.29
CA MET A 73 -13.77 23.13 -2.67
C MET A 73 -12.45 22.99 -3.44
N LYS A 74 -11.49 23.91 -3.24
CA LYS A 74 -10.16 23.82 -3.84
C LYS A 74 -9.43 22.58 -3.32
N VAL A 75 -9.40 22.41 -2.00
CA VAL A 75 -8.73 21.26 -1.34
C VAL A 75 -9.40 19.94 -1.71
N LYS A 76 -10.75 19.88 -1.84
CA LYS A 76 -11.45 18.72 -2.40
C LYS A 76 -10.86 18.30 -3.74
N ASN A 77 -10.77 19.22 -4.69
CA ASN A 77 -10.29 18.91 -6.04
C ASN A 77 -8.82 18.47 -6.04
N GLU A 78 -7.98 19.12 -5.24
CA GLU A 78 -6.56 18.78 -5.09
C GLU A 78 -6.37 17.38 -4.49
N MET A 79 -7.10 17.04 -3.43
CA MET A 79 -7.03 15.72 -2.77
C MET A 79 -7.57 14.60 -3.67
N ILE A 80 -8.67 14.85 -4.40
CA ILE A 80 -9.17 13.91 -5.41
C ILE A 80 -8.13 13.68 -6.50
N ASP A 81 -7.47 14.73 -7.02
CA ASP A 81 -6.40 14.58 -8.00
C ASP A 81 -5.25 13.71 -7.45
N ILE A 82 -4.85 13.90 -6.18
CA ILE A 82 -3.84 13.06 -5.52
C ILE A 82 -4.28 11.59 -5.45
N VAL A 83 -5.54 11.30 -5.15
CA VAL A 83 -6.08 9.92 -5.15
C VAL A 83 -5.93 9.30 -6.54
N TYR A 84 -6.28 10.04 -7.61
CA TYR A 84 -6.19 9.54 -8.99
C TYR A 84 -4.75 9.42 -9.53
N LYS A 85 -3.74 10.02 -8.87
CA LYS A 85 -2.32 9.76 -9.21
C LYS A 85 -1.90 8.32 -8.88
N LYS A 86 -2.70 7.59 -8.09
CA LYS A 86 -2.48 6.19 -7.73
C LYS A 86 -1.11 5.96 -7.09
N ASP A 87 -0.62 6.92 -6.33
CA ASP A 87 0.58 6.78 -5.51
C ASP A 87 0.27 5.91 -4.30
N LYS A 88 1.19 5.00 -3.98
CA LYS A 88 1.01 4.01 -2.90
C LYS A 88 0.92 4.63 -1.51
N THR A 89 1.47 5.83 -1.32
CA THR A 89 1.53 6.54 -0.05
C THR A 89 0.49 7.65 0.01
N TYR A 90 0.54 8.57 -0.96
CA TYR A 90 -0.25 9.80 -0.90
C TYR A 90 -1.70 9.62 -1.33
N SER A 91 -2.03 8.65 -2.20
CA SER A 91 -3.42 8.43 -2.57
C SER A 91 -4.29 7.93 -1.41
N PRO A 92 -3.86 6.93 -0.59
CA PRO A 92 -4.59 6.58 0.63
C PRO A 92 -4.68 7.75 1.63
N LEU A 93 -3.58 8.48 1.86
CA LEU A 93 -3.55 9.62 2.79
C LEU A 93 -4.54 10.71 2.37
N ALA A 94 -4.59 11.04 1.08
CA ALA A 94 -5.53 12.03 0.56
C ALA A 94 -6.99 11.62 0.75
N LEU A 95 -7.33 10.34 0.56
CA LEU A 95 -8.66 9.84 0.83
C LEU A 95 -9.00 9.92 2.33
N TYR A 96 -8.08 9.53 3.20
CA TYR A 96 -8.31 9.61 4.65
C TYR A 96 -8.50 11.06 5.08
N PHE A 97 -7.71 11.99 4.56
CA PHE A 97 -7.88 13.42 4.81
C PHE A 97 -9.26 13.93 4.37
N ILE A 98 -9.77 13.47 3.21
CA ILE A 98 -11.12 13.80 2.73
C ILE A 98 -12.18 13.32 3.71
N ILE A 99 -12.06 12.10 4.23
CA ILE A 99 -13.02 11.49 5.15
C ILE A 99 -12.97 12.16 6.52
N ASP A 100 -11.78 12.30 7.09
CA ASP A 100 -11.56 12.83 8.45
C ASP A 100 -12.02 14.30 8.58
N ASN A 101 -11.96 15.06 7.48
CA ASN A 101 -12.40 16.46 7.44
C ASN A 101 -13.79 16.66 6.81
N ASN A 102 -14.54 15.59 6.57
CA ASN A 102 -15.88 15.63 5.95
C ASN A 102 -15.90 16.51 4.69
N ILE A 103 -14.87 16.39 3.81
CA ILE A 103 -14.74 17.23 2.62
C ILE A 103 -15.77 16.85 1.57
N ILE A 104 -16.11 15.57 1.47
CA ILE A 104 -17.12 14.99 0.56
C ILE A 104 -18.26 14.40 1.40
N ASN A 105 -19.49 14.75 1.06
CA ASN A 105 -20.68 14.25 1.74
C ASN A 105 -21.35 13.07 1.00
N SER A 106 -20.83 12.66 -0.15
CA SER A 106 -21.38 11.58 -0.95
C SER A 106 -20.66 10.27 -0.65
N ASP A 107 -21.37 9.33 0.00
CA ASP A 107 -20.85 7.99 0.31
C ASP A 107 -20.45 7.23 -0.96
N LYS A 108 -21.20 7.45 -2.05
CA LYS A 108 -20.87 6.88 -3.35
C LYS A 108 -19.53 7.39 -3.87
N GLU A 109 -19.31 8.72 -3.83
CA GLU A 109 -18.05 9.33 -4.30
C GLU A 109 -16.86 8.82 -3.47
N ILE A 110 -17.01 8.73 -2.13
CA ILE A 110 -15.97 8.18 -1.24
C ILE A 110 -15.70 6.70 -1.57
N ASN A 111 -16.74 5.89 -1.79
CA ASN A 111 -16.56 4.49 -2.16
C ASN A 111 -15.88 4.30 -3.52
N GLU A 112 -16.12 5.19 -4.48
CA GLU A 112 -15.41 5.21 -5.75
C GLU A 112 -13.91 5.50 -5.54
N LEU A 113 -13.56 6.46 -4.67
CA LEU A 113 -12.17 6.76 -4.33
C LEU A 113 -11.47 5.58 -3.63
N PHE A 114 -12.14 4.88 -2.71
CA PHE A 114 -11.62 3.62 -2.15
C PHE A 114 -11.31 2.60 -3.25
N ASN A 115 -12.22 2.45 -4.23
CA ASN A 115 -12.03 1.52 -5.34
C ASN A 115 -10.84 1.91 -6.23
N VAL A 116 -10.57 3.20 -6.42
CA VAL A 116 -9.37 3.68 -7.15
C VAL A 116 -8.11 3.23 -6.44
N ILE A 117 -8.03 3.37 -5.10
CA ILE A 117 -6.86 2.97 -4.32
C ILE A 117 -6.68 1.46 -4.33
N LEU A 118 -7.74 0.68 -4.15
CA LEU A 118 -7.69 -0.78 -4.15
C LEU A 118 -7.23 -1.38 -5.49
N LYS A 119 -7.31 -0.60 -6.58
CA LYS A 119 -6.79 -0.94 -7.91
C LYS A 119 -5.35 -0.49 -8.16
N ILE A 120 -4.66 0.09 -7.17
CA ILE A 120 -3.25 0.48 -7.31
C ILE A 120 -2.39 -0.78 -7.48
N ASN A 121 -1.59 -0.78 -8.55
CA ASN A 121 -0.74 -1.92 -8.88
C ASN A 121 0.41 -2.06 -7.86
N LYS A 122 0.68 -3.29 -7.39
CA LYS A 122 1.75 -3.57 -6.42
C LYS A 122 1.63 -2.74 -5.12
N LEU A 123 0.41 -2.42 -4.69
CA LEU A 123 0.18 -1.91 -3.35
C LEU A 123 0.59 -2.99 -2.35
N ASP A 124 1.30 -2.60 -1.29
CA ASP A 124 1.66 -3.52 -0.20
C ASP A 124 0.41 -4.21 0.36
N LYS A 125 0.53 -5.50 0.71
CA LYS A 125 -0.59 -6.32 1.15
C LYS A 125 -1.26 -5.75 2.41
N GLU A 126 -0.46 -5.34 3.40
CA GLU A 126 -1.01 -4.83 4.64
C GLU A 126 -1.58 -3.40 4.50
N ILE A 127 -1.00 -2.58 3.62
CA ILE A 127 -1.60 -1.29 3.25
C ILE A 127 -2.93 -1.51 2.52
N LYS A 128 -3.02 -2.48 1.60
CA LYS A 128 -4.27 -2.82 0.94
C LYS A 128 -5.33 -3.28 1.94
N ASN A 129 -4.94 -4.12 2.90
CA ASN A 129 -5.83 -4.58 3.97
C ASN A 129 -6.28 -3.43 4.88
N LEU A 130 -5.38 -2.49 5.22
CA LEU A 130 -5.77 -1.26 5.92
C LEU A 130 -6.82 -0.46 5.14
N VAL A 131 -6.64 -0.29 3.83
CA VAL A 131 -7.62 0.41 2.98
C VAL A 131 -8.98 -0.32 2.97
N ILE A 132 -8.98 -1.66 2.91
CA ILE A 132 -10.20 -2.47 2.99
C ILE A 132 -10.86 -2.30 4.38
N TYR A 133 -10.09 -2.35 5.46
CA TYR A 133 -10.60 -2.12 6.81
C TYR A 133 -11.22 -0.72 6.94
N LYS A 134 -10.51 0.32 6.51
CA LYS A 134 -11.03 1.71 6.51
C LYS A 134 -12.28 1.85 5.66
N LYS A 135 -12.37 1.15 4.52
CA LYS A 135 -13.58 1.09 3.70
C LYS A 135 -14.74 0.41 4.46
N GLY A 136 -14.48 -0.71 5.15
CA GLY A 136 -15.46 -1.37 6.01
C GLY A 136 -15.93 -0.45 7.13
N LEU A 137 -15.02 0.22 7.83
CA LEU A 137 -15.33 1.16 8.89
C LEU A 137 -16.20 2.33 8.39
N PHE A 138 -15.87 2.91 7.24
CA PHE A 138 -16.67 3.97 6.62
C PHE A 138 -18.09 3.50 6.28
N ASN A 139 -18.22 2.27 5.77
CA ASN A 139 -19.49 1.72 5.32
C ASN A 139 -20.33 1.11 6.45
N SER A 140 -19.79 0.86 7.64
CA SER A 140 -20.46 0.17 8.74
C SER A 140 -21.69 0.88 9.29
N SER A 141 -21.83 2.19 9.06
CA SER A 141 -22.96 3.00 9.55
C SER A 141 -24.18 2.99 8.64
N PHE A 142 -24.04 2.53 7.37
CA PHE A 142 -25.14 2.61 6.39
C PHE A 142 -25.28 1.38 5.48
N GLU A 143 -24.30 0.48 5.45
CA GLU A 143 -24.40 -0.76 4.68
C GLU A 143 -25.04 -1.89 5.51
N ASP A 144 -25.67 -2.83 4.82
CA ASP A 144 -26.17 -4.05 5.44
C ASP A 144 -25.05 -5.06 5.76
N GLU A 145 -25.40 -6.08 6.55
CA GLU A 145 -24.51 -7.17 6.95
C GLU A 145 -23.77 -7.80 5.77
N ASN A 146 -24.51 -8.14 4.71
CA ASN A 146 -23.94 -8.88 3.57
C ASN A 146 -22.92 -8.05 2.81
N ASN A 147 -23.18 -6.77 2.62
CA ASN A 147 -22.28 -5.84 1.97
C ASN A 147 -21.04 -5.57 2.83
N LEU A 148 -21.22 -5.38 4.15
CA LEU A 148 -20.11 -5.17 5.07
C LEU A 148 -19.20 -6.40 5.15
N ILE A 149 -19.76 -7.60 5.27
CA ILE A 149 -19.00 -8.86 5.22
C ILE A 149 -18.25 -8.97 3.89
N LYS A 150 -18.91 -8.68 2.76
CA LYS A 150 -18.26 -8.72 1.44
C LYS A 150 -17.06 -7.79 1.32
N ILE A 151 -17.16 -6.58 1.89
CA ILE A 151 -16.04 -5.62 1.94
C ILE A 151 -14.89 -6.18 2.77
N LEU A 152 -15.16 -6.71 3.97
CA LEU A 152 -14.17 -7.16 4.93
C LEU A 152 -13.64 -8.58 4.68
N ASN A 153 -14.32 -9.39 3.86
CA ASN A 153 -13.98 -10.78 3.59
C ASN A 153 -12.51 -11.05 3.23
N PRO A 154 -11.83 -10.20 2.43
CA PRO A 154 -10.42 -10.39 2.13
C PRO A 154 -9.52 -10.35 3.38
N ILE A 155 -9.91 -9.60 4.42
CA ILE A 155 -9.16 -9.51 5.69
C ILE A 155 -9.56 -10.64 6.63
N LEU A 156 -10.86 -10.90 6.77
CA LEU A 156 -11.41 -11.92 7.67
C LEU A 156 -10.86 -13.31 7.36
N ASN A 157 -10.60 -13.61 6.08
CA ASN A 157 -10.07 -14.88 5.60
C ASN A 157 -8.54 -14.84 5.35
N SER A 158 -7.82 -13.91 5.95
CA SER A 158 -6.36 -13.78 5.79
C SER A 158 -5.62 -13.86 7.13
N ASN A 159 -4.29 -13.90 7.06
CA ASN A 159 -3.41 -13.76 8.23
C ASN A 159 -2.90 -12.30 8.37
N SER A 160 -3.72 -11.33 7.99
CA SER A 160 -3.38 -9.92 8.10
C SER A 160 -3.33 -9.46 9.56
N ILE A 161 -2.46 -8.49 9.84
CA ILE A 161 -2.46 -7.78 11.12
C ILE A 161 -3.77 -7.02 11.39
N TRP A 162 -4.55 -6.73 10.33
CA TRP A 162 -5.85 -6.06 10.40
C TRP A 162 -7.02 -6.99 10.68
N LYS A 163 -6.79 -8.32 10.79
CA LYS A 163 -7.86 -9.30 11.00
C LYS A 163 -8.60 -9.07 12.32
N SER A 164 -7.89 -8.83 13.41
CA SER A 164 -8.53 -8.54 14.71
C SER A 164 -9.39 -7.27 14.66
N HIS A 165 -8.94 -6.23 13.96
CA HIS A 165 -9.71 -5.00 13.77
C HIS A 165 -10.98 -5.23 12.93
N ALA A 166 -10.89 -6.03 11.87
CA ALA A 166 -12.05 -6.37 11.05
C ALA A 166 -13.06 -7.24 11.78
N LEU A 167 -12.60 -8.20 12.58
CA LEU A 167 -13.47 -9.01 13.46
C LEU A 167 -14.17 -8.13 14.51
N PHE A 168 -13.42 -7.21 15.11
CA PHE A 168 -13.94 -6.28 16.12
C PHE A 168 -15.02 -5.36 15.51
N LEU A 169 -14.77 -4.78 14.34
CA LEU A 169 -15.74 -3.97 13.61
C LEU A 169 -17.04 -4.75 13.33
N MET A 170 -16.94 -6.03 12.94
CA MET A 170 -18.14 -6.87 12.76
C MET A 170 -18.85 -7.14 14.07
N GLY A 171 -18.10 -7.40 15.16
CA GLY A 171 -18.68 -7.57 16.50
C GLY A 171 -19.45 -6.34 16.96
N GLU A 172 -18.87 -5.15 16.81
CA GLU A 172 -19.52 -3.86 17.12
C GLU A 172 -20.75 -3.62 16.23
N TYR A 173 -20.65 -3.92 14.93
CA TYR A 173 -21.79 -3.80 14.01
C TYR A 173 -22.99 -4.62 14.48
N PHE A 174 -22.78 -5.89 14.85
CA PHE A 174 -23.87 -6.74 15.34
C PHE A 174 -24.37 -6.33 16.72
N LEU A 175 -23.49 -5.87 17.59
CA LEU A 175 -23.87 -5.38 18.92
C LEU A 175 -24.77 -4.15 18.80
N ASN A 176 -24.40 -3.20 17.94
CA ASN A 176 -25.20 -1.99 17.66
C ASN A 176 -26.57 -2.32 17.05
N ASN A 177 -26.67 -3.41 16.29
CA ASN A 177 -27.92 -3.91 15.74
C ASN A 177 -28.70 -4.82 16.73
N SER A 178 -28.27 -4.91 18.01
CA SER A 178 -28.88 -5.76 19.04
C SER A 178 -28.81 -7.26 18.75
N GLU A 179 -27.92 -7.69 17.86
CA GLU A 179 -27.72 -9.09 17.48
C GLU A 179 -26.60 -9.73 18.34
N LYS A 180 -26.83 -9.77 19.67
CA LYS A 180 -25.82 -10.18 20.68
C LYS A 180 -25.14 -11.52 20.37
N ARG A 181 -25.88 -12.52 19.88
CA ARG A 181 -25.31 -13.83 19.53
C ARG A 181 -24.25 -13.73 18.43
N LYS A 182 -24.56 -13.02 17.33
CA LYS A 182 -23.60 -12.83 16.25
C LYS A 182 -22.40 -11.99 16.72
N ALA A 183 -22.64 -10.94 17.51
CA ALA A 183 -21.57 -10.13 18.10
C ALA A 183 -20.60 -11.02 18.91
N SER A 184 -21.13 -11.90 19.77
CA SER A 184 -20.30 -12.86 20.57
C SER A 184 -19.45 -13.74 19.66
N GLU A 185 -20.03 -14.30 18.59
CA GLU A 185 -19.30 -15.16 17.65
C GLU A 185 -18.08 -14.46 17.00
N PHE A 186 -18.19 -13.15 16.71
CA PHE A 186 -17.08 -12.37 16.16
C PHE A 186 -16.06 -12.00 17.24
N PHE A 187 -16.48 -11.62 18.42
CA PHE A 187 -15.58 -11.29 19.52
C PHE A 187 -14.81 -12.51 20.02
N GLU A 188 -15.44 -13.67 20.12
CA GLU A 188 -14.76 -14.93 20.49
C GLU A 188 -13.65 -15.30 19.53
N LYS A 189 -13.84 -15.10 18.22
CA LYS A 189 -12.78 -15.29 17.21
C LYS A 189 -11.54 -14.45 17.49
N ILE A 190 -11.68 -13.24 18.07
CA ILE A 190 -10.56 -12.38 18.44
C ILE A 190 -9.78 -12.99 19.62
N LEU A 191 -10.47 -13.55 20.61
CA LEU A 191 -9.85 -14.09 21.80
C LEU A 191 -8.96 -15.29 21.49
N VAL A 192 -9.36 -16.13 20.51
CA VAL A 192 -8.60 -17.31 20.07
C VAL A 192 -7.60 -17.00 18.95
N LEU A 193 -7.60 -15.79 18.40
CA LEU A 193 -6.67 -15.41 17.35
C LEU A 193 -5.27 -15.22 17.92
N GLU A 194 -4.32 -16.05 17.49
CA GLU A 194 -2.94 -16.09 18.01
C GLU A 194 -2.22 -14.73 17.88
N ASN A 195 -2.36 -14.08 16.71
CA ASN A 195 -1.73 -12.79 16.40
C ASN A 195 -2.74 -11.62 16.51
N SER A 196 -3.65 -11.68 17.50
CA SER A 196 -4.58 -10.59 17.75
C SER A 196 -3.85 -9.34 18.25
N ASN A 197 -4.29 -8.15 17.81
CA ASN A 197 -3.82 -6.90 18.41
C ASN A 197 -4.17 -6.90 19.92
N PRO A 198 -3.20 -6.63 20.83
CA PRO A 198 -3.42 -6.71 22.27
C PRO A 198 -4.52 -5.77 22.78
N ASP A 199 -4.58 -4.54 22.24
CA ASP A 199 -5.57 -3.55 22.66
C ASP A 199 -6.97 -3.95 22.22
N ILE A 200 -7.12 -4.46 20.99
CA ILE A 200 -8.39 -5.01 20.49
C ILE A 200 -8.82 -6.21 21.32
N LYS A 201 -7.90 -7.10 21.69
CA LYS A 201 -8.21 -8.25 22.52
C LYS A 201 -8.71 -7.86 23.92
N LEU A 202 -8.04 -6.87 24.53
CA LEU A 202 -8.42 -6.34 25.84
C LEU A 202 -9.81 -5.67 25.79
N GLU A 203 -10.05 -4.86 24.77
CA GLU A 203 -11.35 -4.19 24.61
C GLU A 203 -12.48 -5.20 24.35
N THR A 204 -12.19 -6.22 23.53
CA THR A 204 -13.11 -7.35 23.32
C THR A 204 -13.51 -8.02 24.62
N GLN A 205 -12.55 -8.31 25.53
CA GLN A 205 -12.83 -8.91 26.84
C GLN A 205 -13.75 -8.05 27.68
N LYS A 206 -13.53 -6.73 27.70
CA LYS A 206 -14.40 -5.80 28.43
C LYS A 206 -15.82 -5.79 27.89
N ILE A 207 -15.99 -5.74 26.55
CA ILE A 207 -17.32 -5.75 25.93
C ILE A 207 -18.06 -7.07 26.23
N ILE A 208 -17.38 -8.21 26.11
CA ILE A 208 -18.00 -9.50 26.44
C ILE A 208 -18.49 -9.50 27.91
N GLN A 209 -17.66 -9.04 28.84
CA GLN A 209 -18.03 -8.98 30.26
C GLN A 209 -19.17 -8.01 30.56
N ARG A 210 -19.21 -6.86 29.89
CA ARG A 210 -20.20 -5.83 30.15
C ARG A 210 -21.55 -6.08 29.47
N ASP A 211 -21.53 -6.50 28.19
CA ASP A 211 -22.68 -6.44 27.31
C ASP A 211 -23.22 -7.81 26.89
N LEU A 212 -22.40 -8.86 27.01
CA LEU A 212 -22.69 -10.20 26.49
C LEU A 212 -22.64 -11.33 27.55
N SER A 213 -22.13 -11.08 28.76
CA SER A 213 -22.24 -12.03 29.87
C SER A 213 -23.66 -11.92 30.48
N GLU A 214 -24.47 -12.97 30.27
CA GLU A 214 -25.72 -13.16 30.98
C GLU A 214 -25.49 -13.67 32.41
#